data_20293760150a3017ba6c7096e173353c
#
_entry.id   20293760150a3017ba6c7096e173353c
#
_cell.length_a   1.000
_cell.length_b   1.000
_cell.length_c   1.000
_cell.angle_alpha   90.00
_cell.angle_beta   90.00
_cell.angle_gamma   90.00
#
_symmetry.space_group_name_H-M   'P 1'
#
loop_
_entity.id
_entity.type
_entity.pdbx_description
1 polymer ?
#
loop_
_entity_poly.entity_id
_entity_poly.type
_entity_poly.pdbx_seq_one_letter_code
_entity_poly.pdbx_strand_id
1 'polypeptide(L)'
;MIEVVKICKYNEVYARIECEPSTAMEIAERFTFMVPGAKFSPMYKNKLWDGKIRIFNPMNRLLYIGLIPELENLCNSRKYHIEYEIQKLKEN
;
A
#
# COMPACT_ATOMS: atom_id res chain seq x y z
N MET A 1 12.96 9.06 -16.99
CA MET A 1 13.00 9.30 -15.54
C MET A 1 12.50 8.09 -14.80
N ILE A 2 13.19 7.70 -13.74
CA ILE A 2 12.85 6.50 -13.01
C ILE A 2 12.11 6.88 -11.74
N GLU A 3 10.96 6.24 -11.53
CA GLU A 3 10.22 6.45 -10.32
C GLU A 3 10.86 5.65 -9.18
N VAL A 4 11.03 6.27 -8.05
CA VAL A 4 11.64 5.62 -6.89
C VAL A 4 10.59 5.43 -5.82
N VAL A 5 10.50 4.20 -5.32
CA VAL A 5 9.60 3.86 -4.22
C VAL A 5 10.48 3.47 -3.04
N LYS A 6 10.43 4.25 -1.98
CA LYS A 6 11.26 4.01 -0.82
C LYS A 6 10.44 3.33 0.26
N ILE A 7 10.95 2.26 0.81
CA ILE A 7 10.28 1.49 1.84
C ILE A 7 11.00 1.69 3.15
N CYS A 8 10.31 2.30 4.11
CA CYS A 8 10.87 2.61 5.41
C CYS A 8 10.13 1.84 6.49
N LYS A 9 10.83 1.38 7.49
CA LYS A 9 10.15 0.74 8.60
C LYS A 9 9.47 1.80 9.46
N TYR A 10 8.20 1.59 9.75
CA TYR A 10 7.45 2.50 10.60
C TYR A 10 7.32 1.91 12.01
N ASN A 11 6.90 0.66 12.10
CA ASN A 11 6.86 -0.04 13.37
C ASN A 11 6.85 -1.54 13.09
N GLU A 12 6.47 -2.34 14.08
CA GLU A 12 6.52 -3.80 13.92
C GLU A 12 5.51 -4.32 12.90
N VAL A 13 4.47 -3.55 12.64
CA VAL A 13 3.38 -3.99 11.78
C VAL A 13 3.40 -3.32 10.42
N TYR A 14 3.80 -2.06 10.37
CA TYR A 14 3.68 -1.26 9.16
C TYR A 14 5.02 -0.80 8.63
N ALA A 15 5.08 -0.68 7.32
CA ALA A 15 6.16 0.04 6.64
C ALA A 15 5.57 1.30 6.05
N ARG A 16 6.38 2.34 5.95
CA ARG A 16 5.95 3.58 5.33
C ARG A 16 6.52 3.63 3.93
N ILE A 17 5.67 3.93 2.96
CA ILE A 17 6.05 3.92 1.56
C ILE A 17 6.16 5.36 1.09
N GLU A 18 7.35 5.77 0.68
CA GLU A 18 7.57 7.13 0.20
C GLU A 18 7.74 7.13 -1.29
N CYS A 19 6.91 7.88 -1.99
CA CYS A 19 6.93 7.93 -3.44
C CYS A 19 6.14 9.15 -3.88
N GLU A 20 6.09 9.37 -5.19
CA GLU A 20 5.30 10.46 -5.73
C GLU A 20 3.83 10.25 -5.45
N PRO A 21 3.05 11.33 -5.31
CA PRO A 21 1.62 11.16 -5.07
C PRO A 21 0.90 10.33 -6.11
N SER A 22 1.25 10.46 -7.37
CA SER A 22 0.60 9.67 -8.42
C SER A 22 0.93 8.19 -8.25
N THR A 23 2.16 7.87 -7.87
CA THR A 23 2.54 6.49 -7.61
C THR A 23 1.83 5.97 -6.37
N ALA A 24 1.66 6.80 -5.35
CA ALA A 24 0.92 6.39 -4.16
C ALA A 24 -0.53 6.04 -4.50
N MET A 25 -1.14 6.80 -5.40
CA MET A 25 -2.51 6.48 -5.82
C MET A 25 -2.56 5.17 -6.58
N GLU A 26 -1.56 4.90 -7.40
CA GLU A 26 -1.50 3.65 -8.12
C GLU A 26 -1.34 2.47 -7.15
N ILE A 27 -0.50 2.63 -6.14
CA ILE A 27 -0.33 1.60 -5.13
C ILE A 27 -1.64 1.38 -4.37
N ALA A 28 -2.34 2.47 -4.05
CA ALA A 28 -3.60 2.37 -3.34
C ALA A 28 -4.61 1.57 -4.16
N GLU A 29 -4.66 1.79 -5.46
CA GLU A 29 -5.57 1.04 -6.31
C GLU A 29 -5.19 -0.43 -6.37
N ARG A 30 -3.90 -0.72 -6.42
CA ARG A 30 -3.43 -2.10 -6.49
C ARG A 30 -3.79 -2.85 -5.22
N PHE A 31 -3.83 -2.16 -4.09
CA PHE A 31 -4.12 -2.77 -2.81
C PHE A 31 -5.56 -2.51 -2.35
N THR A 32 -6.47 -2.30 -3.29
CA THR A 32 -7.90 -2.18 -3.00
C THR A 32 -8.55 -3.47 -3.46
N PHE A 33 -9.29 -4.11 -2.57
CA PHE A 33 -9.89 -5.41 -2.87
C PHE A 33 -11.37 -5.38 -2.61
N MET A 34 -12.13 -6.05 -3.49
CA MET A 34 -13.56 -6.19 -3.28
C MET A 34 -13.80 -7.28 -2.25
N VAL A 35 -14.64 -7.00 -1.28
CA VAL A 35 -14.96 -7.97 -0.24
C VAL A 35 -15.97 -8.97 -0.79
N PRO A 36 -15.69 -10.28 -0.73
CA PRO A 36 -16.65 -11.27 -1.17
C PRO A 36 -17.94 -11.14 -0.39
N GLY A 37 -19.07 -11.16 -1.09
CA GLY A 37 -20.36 -11.04 -0.43
C GLY A 37 -20.71 -9.64 0.02
N ALA A 38 -19.91 -8.64 -0.33
CA ALA A 38 -20.18 -7.27 0.11
C ALA A 38 -21.55 -6.79 -0.29
N LYS A 39 -22.02 -7.22 -1.46
CA LYS A 39 -23.31 -6.74 -1.96
C LYS A 39 -24.49 -7.21 -1.09
N PHE A 40 -24.25 -8.15 -0.19
CA PHE A 40 -25.30 -8.57 0.74
C PHE A 40 -25.25 -7.78 2.04
N SER A 41 -24.25 -6.91 2.20
CA SER A 41 -24.15 -6.10 3.40
C SER A 41 -25.16 -4.97 3.37
N PRO A 42 -25.83 -4.67 4.49
CA PRO A 42 -26.74 -3.52 4.53
C PRO A 42 -26.05 -2.20 4.18
N MET A 43 -24.80 -2.04 4.61
CA MET A 43 -24.07 -0.81 4.30
C MET A 43 -23.85 -0.65 2.81
N TYR A 44 -23.57 -1.74 2.11
CA TYR A 44 -23.42 -1.68 0.68
C TYR A 44 -24.77 -1.36 0.01
N LYS A 45 -25.83 -2.03 0.46
CA LYS A 45 -27.15 -1.81 -0.13
C LYS A 45 -27.63 -0.38 0.08
N ASN A 46 -27.24 0.23 1.19
CA ASN A 46 -27.63 1.60 1.49
C ASN A 46 -26.65 2.61 0.91
N LYS A 47 -25.68 2.14 0.13
CA LYS A 47 -24.69 2.99 -0.53
C LYS A 47 -23.81 3.77 0.43
N LEU A 48 -23.66 3.24 1.64
CA LEU A 48 -22.75 3.81 2.61
C LEU A 48 -21.33 3.26 2.46
N TRP A 49 -21.17 2.22 1.65
CA TRP A 49 -19.89 1.54 1.48
C TRP A 49 -19.85 0.96 0.07
N ASP A 50 -18.71 1.05 -0.60
CA ASP A 50 -18.56 0.58 -1.98
C ASP A 50 -18.15 -0.88 -2.07
N GLY A 51 -18.11 -1.60 -0.96
CA GLY A 51 -17.78 -3.03 -0.97
C GLY A 51 -16.31 -3.33 -1.07
N LYS A 52 -15.44 -2.32 -0.94
CA LYS A 52 -14.01 -2.49 -1.12
C LYS A 52 -13.28 -2.20 0.17
N ILE A 53 -12.16 -2.90 0.35
CA ILE A 53 -11.24 -2.62 1.44
C ILE A 53 -9.98 -2.04 0.84
N ARG A 54 -9.56 -0.91 1.37
CA ARG A 54 -8.33 -0.26 0.91
C ARG A 54 -7.26 -0.49 1.96
N ILE A 55 -6.27 -1.27 1.60
CA ILE A 55 -5.24 -1.68 2.54
C ILE A 55 -4.10 -0.68 2.61
N PHE A 56 -3.82 0.01 1.52
CA PHE A 56 -2.79 1.04 1.52
C PHE A 56 -3.47 2.40 1.51
N ASN A 57 -3.12 3.23 2.48
CA ASN A 57 -3.70 4.57 2.55
C ASN A 57 -2.70 5.56 1.96
N PRO A 58 -3.02 6.21 0.84
CA PRO A 58 -2.08 7.14 0.22
C PRO A 58 -1.85 8.41 1.03
N MET A 59 -2.68 8.65 2.04
CA MET A 59 -2.51 9.84 2.88
C MET A 59 -1.40 9.61 3.90
N ASN A 60 -1.43 8.51 4.63
CA ASN A 60 -0.40 8.24 5.63
C ASN A 60 0.69 7.30 5.11
N ARG A 61 0.47 6.70 3.93
CA ARG A 61 1.47 5.88 3.25
C ARG A 61 1.91 4.65 4.02
N LEU A 62 1.03 4.11 4.86
CA LEU A 62 1.37 2.92 5.65
C LEU A 62 0.84 1.67 4.97
N LEU A 63 1.68 0.64 4.94
CA LEU A 63 1.34 -0.65 4.35
C LEU A 63 1.80 -1.73 5.29
N TYR A 64 1.01 -2.78 5.46
CA TYR A 64 1.43 -3.89 6.30
C TYR A 64 2.74 -4.48 5.80
N ILE A 65 3.65 -4.77 6.70
CA ILE A 65 4.96 -5.31 6.34
C ILE A 65 4.81 -6.60 5.56
N GLY A 66 3.81 -7.42 5.89
CA GLY A 66 3.60 -8.68 5.19
C GLY A 66 3.23 -8.52 3.73
N LEU A 67 2.85 -7.30 3.30
CA LEU A 67 2.48 -7.06 1.91
C LEU A 67 3.62 -6.47 1.09
N ILE A 68 4.79 -6.31 1.69
CA ILE A 68 5.94 -5.77 0.96
C ILE A 68 6.27 -6.61 -0.29
N PRO A 69 6.23 -7.96 -0.25
CA PRO A 69 6.51 -8.71 -1.48
C PRO A 69 5.55 -8.38 -2.61
N GLU A 70 4.27 -8.10 -2.30
CA GLU A 70 3.32 -7.70 -3.33
C GLU A 70 3.67 -6.33 -3.90
N LEU A 71 4.11 -5.41 -3.04
CA LEU A 71 4.55 -4.11 -3.51
C LEU A 71 5.78 -4.24 -4.40
N GLU A 72 6.71 -5.12 -4.03
CA GLU A 72 7.88 -5.35 -4.84
C GLU A 72 7.50 -5.87 -6.22
N ASN A 73 6.51 -6.78 -6.29
CA ASN A 73 6.04 -7.29 -7.56
C ASN A 73 5.46 -6.17 -8.41
N LEU A 74 4.70 -5.28 -7.81
CA LEU A 74 4.13 -4.16 -8.55
C LEU A 74 5.25 -3.27 -9.09
N CYS A 75 6.21 -2.93 -8.24
CA CYS A 75 7.31 -2.07 -8.65
C CYS A 75 8.12 -2.70 -9.77
N ASN A 76 8.36 -4.01 -9.69
CA ASN A 76 9.10 -4.69 -10.73
C ASN A 76 8.35 -4.70 -12.04
N SER A 77 7.03 -4.88 -11.99
CA SER A 77 6.24 -4.90 -13.22
C SER A 77 6.20 -3.52 -13.87
N ARG A 78 6.31 -2.46 -13.07
CA ARG A 78 6.32 -1.10 -13.59
C ARG A 78 7.73 -0.57 -13.80
N LYS A 79 8.74 -1.36 -13.43
CA LYS A 79 10.15 -0.98 -13.55
C LYS A 79 10.48 0.23 -12.68
N TYR A 80 9.83 0.34 -11.54
CA TYR A 80 10.16 1.35 -10.55
C TYR A 80 11.38 0.89 -9.76
N HIS A 81 12.17 1.84 -9.32
CA HIS A 81 13.33 1.54 -8.48
C HIS A 81 12.89 1.46 -7.03
N ILE A 82 13.29 0.40 -6.33
CA ILE A 82 12.93 0.22 -4.94
C ILE A 82 14.13 0.51 -4.07
N GLU A 83 13.95 1.35 -3.06
CA GLU A 83 14.97 1.62 -2.08
C GLU A 83 14.46 1.24 -0.71
N TYR A 84 15.30 0.59 0.09
CA TYR A 84 14.95 0.22 1.45
C TYR A 84 15.71 1.12 2.41
N GLU A 85 14.96 1.76 3.31
CA GLU A 85 15.58 2.54 4.30
C GLU A 85 15.49 1.74 5.54
N ILE A 86 16.41 0.84 5.71
CA ILE A 86 16.40 0.01 6.80
C ILE A 86 17.07 0.65 7.87
N GLN A 87 16.52 1.09 8.72
CA GLN A 87 17.02 1.74 9.67
C GLN A 87 17.88 1.18 10.44
N LYS A 88 18.72 1.40 10.40
CA LYS A 88 19.66 1.06 11.04
C LYS A 88 19.51 1.35 12.36
N LEU A 89 18.66 1.62 12.62
CA LEU A 89 18.46 1.99 13.82
C LEU A 89 18.54 0.93 14.71
N LYS A 90 18.87 0.37 14.42
CA LYS A 90 18.92 -0.38 15.05
C LYS A 90 19.77 -0.56 15.72
N GLU A 91 20.33 -0.33 15.77
CA GLU A 91 20.99 -0.29 16.29
C GLU A 91 21.16 -0.01 17.01
N ASN A 92 21.25 -0.08 17.38
CA ASN A 92 21.35 0.26 18.17
C ASN A 92 21.42 0.07 18.69
#